data_93d2af9db54fff9ba543979124e24ec5
#
_entry.id   93d2af9db54fff9ba543979124e24ec5
#
_cell.length_a   1.000
_cell.length_b   1.000
_cell.length_c   1.000
_cell.angle_alpha   90.00
_cell.angle_beta   90.00
_cell.angle_gamma   90.00
#
_symmetry.space_group_name_H-M   'P 1'
#
loop_
_entity.id
_entity.type
_entity.pdbx_description
1 polymer ?
#
loop_
_entity_poly.entity_id
_entity_poly.type
_entity_poly.pdbx_seq_one_letter_code
_entity_poly.pdbx_strand_id
1 'polypeptide(L)'
;IWNAFSYPAELPSINHPAKKDKPLFSYGSFNNFAKISDDTIEVWSRIVKNSNSQIYLKNSQKEASLELTENLIKKFKDRGVQENKVIFLETEKNIHDHLSLYNKIDLSLDTFPYPGVTTSFESVLMGVPVLTMKGHNLNSRCGESININLEMENFIAKNKDDYFDKAISFQNNLDIKKNFGNNLRNKALSSPLFDTENFTKDFTEIL
;
A
#
# COMPACT_ATOMS: atom_id res chain seq x y z
N ILE A 1 -9.38 -16.33 -8.57
CA ILE A 1 -8.93 -15.79 -7.27
C ILE A 1 -8.55 -16.95 -6.40
N TRP A 2 -7.41 -16.85 -5.78
CA TRP A 2 -6.90 -17.89 -4.88
C TRP A 2 -7.28 -17.63 -3.42
N ASN A 3 -7.87 -16.48 -3.10
CA ASN A 3 -8.25 -16.10 -1.75
C ASN A 3 -9.29 -14.96 -1.77
N ALA A 4 -10.22 -14.97 -0.82
CA ALA A 4 -11.08 -13.85 -0.49
C ALA A 4 -10.75 -13.34 0.92
N PHE A 5 -10.77 -12.01 1.11
CA PHE A 5 -10.35 -11.39 2.35
C PHE A 5 -11.56 -11.09 3.25
N SER A 6 -11.51 -11.59 4.48
CA SER A 6 -12.49 -11.25 5.52
C SER A 6 -12.08 -9.95 6.23
N TYR A 7 -13.04 -9.07 6.51
CA TYR A 7 -12.82 -7.76 7.11
C TYR A 7 -13.80 -7.51 8.26
N PRO A 8 -13.53 -6.53 9.17
CA PRO A 8 -14.42 -6.18 10.26
C PRO A 8 -15.78 -5.68 9.76
N ALA A 9 -16.85 -6.00 10.48
CA ALA A 9 -18.21 -5.55 10.15
C ALA A 9 -18.33 -4.01 10.13
N GLU A 10 -17.59 -3.34 11.02
CA GLU A 10 -17.51 -1.89 11.09
C GLU A 10 -16.15 -1.42 10.57
N LEU A 11 -16.17 -0.63 9.52
CA LEU A 11 -14.97 -0.05 8.91
C LEU A 11 -14.84 1.42 9.29
N PRO A 12 -13.61 1.90 9.50
CA PRO A 12 -13.36 3.32 9.68
C PRO A 12 -13.84 4.14 8.48
N SER A 13 -14.25 5.37 8.75
CA SER A 13 -14.55 6.33 7.68
C SER A 13 -13.31 6.61 6.85
N ILE A 14 -13.50 6.80 5.55
CA ILE A 14 -12.45 7.30 4.67
C ILE A 14 -12.41 8.81 4.80
N ASN A 15 -11.36 9.32 5.43
CA ASN A 15 -11.14 10.74 5.67
C ASN A 15 -9.79 11.14 5.09
N HIS A 16 -9.66 11.12 3.76
CA HIS A 16 -8.46 11.66 3.12
C HIS A 16 -8.55 13.18 3.19
N PRO A 17 -7.63 13.87 3.92
CA PRO A 17 -7.65 15.32 4.04
C PRO A 17 -7.60 15.96 2.65
N ALA A 18 -8.42 16.99 2.45
CA ALA A 18 -8.37 17.76 1.22
C ALA A 18 -6.96 18.36 1.03
N LYS A 19 -6.53 18.50 -0.21
CA LYS A 19 -5.17 18.97 -0.55
C LYS A 19 -4.76 20.29 0.13
N LYS A 20 -5.74 21.09 0.58
CA LYS A 20 -5.51 22.35 1.31
C LYS A 20 -4.95 22.11 2.72
N ASP A 21 -5.25 20.96 3.30
CA ASP A 21 -4.89 20.64 4.70
C ASP A 21 -3.63 19.74 4.77
N LYS A 22 -3.13 19.29 3.62
CA LYS A 22 -1.99 18.37 3.52
C LYS A 22 -0.93 18.92 2.56
N PRO A 23 0.12 19.57 3.07
CA PRO A 23 1.11 20.27 2.25
C PRO A 23 1.96 19.32 1.39
N LEU A 24 2.11 18.06 1.81
CA LEU A 24 2.92 17.04 1.15
C LEU A 24 2.06 15.85 0.72
N PHE A 25 2.37 15.30 -0.45
CA PHE A 25 1.84 14.01 -0.84
C PHE A 25 2.42 12.91 0.05
N SER A 26 1.59 11.96 0.49
CA SER A 26 1.99 10.94 1.43
C SER A 26 1.94 9.56 0.81
N TYR A 27 3.10 9.02 0.53
CA TYR A 27 3.26 7.60 0.27
C TYR A 27 3.22 6.81 1.56
N GLY A 28 2.94 5.51 1.49
CA GLY A 28 3.00 4.66 2.68
C GLY A 28 3.29 3.21 2.35
N SER A 29 3.86 2.48 3.31
CA SER A 29 3.95 1.04 3.27
C SER A 29 3.80 0.46 4.68
N PHE A 30 2.79 -0.38 4.86
CA PHE A 30 2.51 -1.02 6.15
C PHE A 30 2.93 -2.50 6.15
N ASN A 31 3.81 -2.85 5.23
CA ASN A 31 4.40 -4.17 5.11
C ASN A 31 5.42 -4.44 6.24
N ASN A 32 5.61 -5.73 6.54
CA ASN A 32 6.71 -6.15 7.40
C ASN A 32 8.05 -5.62 6.84
N PHE A 33 8.84 -4.98 7.70
CA PHE A 33 10.11 -4.37 7.33
C PHE A 33 11.12 -5.37 6.75
N ALA A 34 11.03 -6.66 7.10
CA ALA A 34 11.84 -7.73 6.52
C ALA A 34 11.60 -7.91 5.00
N LYS A 35 10.48 -7.42 4.47
CA LYS A 35 10.19 -7.44 3.02
C LYS A 35 10.81 -6.29 2.25
N ILE A 36 11.29 -5.26 2.95
CA ILE A 36 11.84 -4.05 2.34
C ILE A 36 13.27 -4.34 1.87
N SER A 37 13.42 -4.73 0.62
CA SER A 37 14.71 -5.01 -0.02
C SER A 37 15.49 -3.72 -0.32
N ASP A 38 16.77 -3.83 -0.61
CA ASP A 38 17.59 -2.68 -1.03
C ASP A 38 17.09 -2.07 -2.35
N ASP A 39 16.58 -2.89 -3.26
CA ASP A 39 15.92 -2.44 -4.48
C ASP A 39 14.65 -1.65 -4.21
N THR A 40 13.87 -2.07 -3.23
CA THR A 40 12.67 -1.35 -2.77
C THR A 40 13.05 0.03 -2.20
N ILE A 41 14.05 0.07 -1.32
CA ILE A 41 14.57 1.33 -0.75
C ILE A 41 15.11 2.26 -1.83
N GLU A 42 15.82 1.74 -2.82
CA GLU A 42 16.35 2.52 -3.93
C GLU A 42 15.23 3.27 -4.67
N VAL A 43 14.17 2.55 -5.07
CA VAL A 43 13.06 3.14 -5.82
C VAL A 43 12.26 4.11 -4.95
N TRP A 44 11.95 3.75 -3.71
CA TRP A 44 11.23 4.64 -2.80
C TRP A 44 12.02 5.91 -2.47
N SER A 45 13.33 5.80 -2.28
CA SER A 45 14.21 6.96 -2.09
C SER A 45 14.17 7.88 -3.31
N ARG A 46 14.23 7.32 -4.51
CA ARG A 46 14.12 8.07 -5.77
C ARG A 46 12.78 8.81 -5.87
N ILE A 47 11.67 8.16 -5.50
CA ILE A 47 10.34 8.77 -5.48
C ILE A 47 10.30 9.97 -4.52
N VAL A 48 10.68 9.76 -3.26
CA VAL A 48 10.59 10.80 -2.22
C VAL A 48 11.52 11.99 -2.50
N LYS A 49 12.70 11.74 -3.08
CA LYS A 49 13.65 12.81 -3.46
C LYS A 49 13.17 13.67 -4.61
N ASN A 50 12.53 13.06 -5.61
CA ASN A 50 12.15 13.75 -6.85
C ASN A 50 10.71 14.27 -6.81
N SER A 51 10.09 14.29 -5.64
CA SER A 51 8.72 14.77 -5.49
C SER A 51 8.54 15.55 -4.18
N ASN A 52 7.50 16.39 -4.14
CA ASN A 52 7.10 17.06 -2.90
C ASN A 52 6.27 16.13 -2.04
N SER A 53 6.94 15.16 -1.40
CA SER A 53 6.29 14.06 -0.69
C SER A 53 7.04 13.65 0.57
N GLN A 54 6.37 12.78 1.32
CA GLN A 54 6.88 12.05 2.47
C GLN A 54 6.46 10.58 2.38
N ILE A 55 7.07 9.71 3.16
CA ILE A 55 6.72 8.30 3.23
C ILE A 55 6.44 7.88 4.67
N TYR A 56 5.29 7.25 4.88
CA TYR A 56 4.91 6.62 6.14
C TYR A 56 5.23 5.14 6.11
N LEU A 57 5.97 4.67 7.10
CA LEU A 57 6.33 3.26 7.25
C LEU A 57 5.73 2.71 8.55
N LYS A 58 5.08 1.57 8.47
CA LYS A 58 4.57 0.84 9.63
C LYS A 58 4.96 -0.62 9.53
N ASN A 59 5.62 -1.14 10.57
CA ASN A 59 5.88 -2.57 10.64
C ASN A 59 4.58 -3.33 10.98
N SER A 60 4.32 -4.39 10.27
CA SER A 60 3.17 -5.26 10.55
C SER A 60 3.34 -6.10 11.84
N GLN A 61 4.57 -6.27 12.31
CA GLN A 61 4.89 -6.96 13.57
C GLN A 61 4.93 -5.95 14.72
N LYS A 62 4.42 -6.35 15.90
CA LYS A 62 4.30 -5.49 17.09
C LYS A 62 5.64 -4.93 17.60
N GLU A 63 6.74 -5.58 17.29
CA GLU A 63 8.08 -5.22 17.73
C GLU A 63 9.01 -5.06 16.53
N ALA A 64 8.99 -3.88 15.90
CA ALA A 64 10.16 -3.48 15.12
C ALA A 64 11.27 -3.18 16.13
N SER A 65 12.38 -3.91 16.09
CA SER A 65 13.53 -3.52 16.88
C SER A 65 13.97 -2.11 16.49
N LEU A 66 14.40 -1.32 17.45
CA LEU A 66 15.00 0.01 17.20
C LEU A 66 16.07 -0.10 16.11
N GLU A 67 16.90 -1.14 16.17
CA GLU A 67 17.96 -1.43 15.20
C GLU A 67 17.44 -1.53 13.75
N LEU A 68 16.29 -2.20 13.54
CA LEU A 68 15.71 -2.34 12.20
C LEU A 68 15.20 -1.00 11.67
N THR A 69 14.59 -0.20 12.54
CA THR A 69 14.12 1.15 12.21
C THR A 69 15.29 2.08 11.88
N GLU A 70 16.33 2.09 12.73
CA GLU A 70 17.54 2.89 12.52
C GLU A 70 18.26 2.50 11.22
N ASN A 71 18.32 1.20 10.91
CA ASN A 71 18.90 0.71 9.65
C ASN A 71 18.11 1.23 8.44
N LEU A 72 16.76 1.21 8.49
CA LEU A 72 15.94 1.77 7.41
C LEU A 72 16.15 3.28 7.25
N ILE A 73 16.17 4.04 8.34
CA ILE A 73 16.48 5.48 8.31
C ILE A 73 17.83 5.71 7.64
N LYS A 74 18.86 4.98 8.07
CA LYS A 74 20.20 5.07 7.47
C LYS A 74 20.17 4.79 5.98
N LYS A 75 19.49 3.73 5.53
CA LYS A 75 19.40 3.37 4.11
C LYS A 75 18.74 4.47 3.26
N PHE A 76 17.72 5.13 3.77
CA PHE A 76 17.10 6.28 3.09
C PHE A 76 18.04 7.49 3.07
N LYS A 77 18.69 7.79 4.19
CA LYS A 77 19.65 8.89 4.33
C LYS A 77 20.86 8.74 3.41
N ASP A 78 21.43 7.53 3.32
CA ASP A 78 22.56 7.20 2.43
C ASP A 78 22.19 7.40 0.93
N ARG A 79 20.88 7.38 0.60
CA ARG A 79 20.34 7.68 -0.73
C ARG A 79 19.88 9.14 -0.89
N GLY A 80 20.15 9.99 0.11
CA GLY A 80 19.91 11.43 0.10
C GLY A 80 18.45 11.83 0.38
N VAL A 81 17.67 10.99 1.03
CA VAL A 81 16.35 11.36 1.56
C VAL A 81 16.53 12.05 2.90
N GLN A 82 15.86 13.19 3.10
CA GLN A 82 15.86 13.90 4.38
C GLN A 82 15.11 13.06 5.43
N GLU A 83 15.66 12.95 6.64
CA GLU A 83 15.12 12.10 7.70
C GLU A 83 13.67 12.47 8.07
N ASN A 84 13.33 13.75 8.09
CA ASN A 84 11.99 14.25 8.38
C ASN A 84 10.92 13.89 7.32
N LYS A 85 11.33 13.33 6.19
CA LYS A 85 10.43 12.80 5.15
C LYS A 85 10.11 11.31 5.31
N VAL A 86 10.78 10.61 6.23
CA VAL A 86 10.52 9.19 6.53
C VAL A 86 9.90 9.09 7.91
N ILE A 87 8.62 8.79 7.97
CA ILE A 87 7.83 8.82 9.20
C ILE A 87 7.46 7.39 9.57
N PHE A 88 7.85 6.97 10.78
CA PHE A 88 7.48 5.66 11.30
C PHE A 88 6.21 5.79 12.14
N LEU A 89 5.25 4.91 11.87
CA LEU A 89 4.00 4.82 12.62
C LEU A 89 4.10 3.68 13.64
N GLU A 90 3.55 3.94 14.82
CA GLU A 90 3.42 2.95 15.88
C GLU A 90 2.36 1.89 15.55
N THR A 91 2.44 0.77 16.24
CA THR A 91 1.45 -0.32 16.12
C THR A 91 0.23 0.01 16.95
N GLU A 92 -0.93 -0.01 16.33
CA GLU A 92 -2.21 0.22 17.00
C GLU A 92 -2.71 -1.05 17.73
N LYS A 93 -3.49 -0.83 18.80
CA LYS A 93 -3.96 -1.90 19.67
C LYS A 93 -5.14 -2.69 19.09
N ASN A 94 -5.92 -2.05 18.24
CA ASN A 94 -7.10 -2.67 17.63
C ASN A 94 -7.13 -2.46 16.12
N ILE A 95 -7.95 -3.25 15.44
CA ILE A 95 -8.03 -3.27 13.98
C ILE A 95 -8.63 -1.97 13.41
N HIS A 96 -9.57 -1.34 14.09
CA HIS A 96 -10.19 -0.10 13.64
C HIS A 96 -9.18 1.05 13.59
N ASP A 97 -8.38 1.23 14.65
CA ASP A 97 -7.34 2.25 14.71
C ASP A 97 -6.23 1.94 13.71
N HIS A 98 -5.87 0.65 13.57
CA HIS A 98 -4.91 0.21 12.55
C HIS A 98 -5.38 0.59 11.13
N LEU A 99 -6.61 0.27 10.76
CA LEU A 99 -7.16 0.63 9.45
C LEU A 99 -7.25 2.14 9.28
N SER A 100 -7.57 2.89 10.33
CA SER A 100 -7.64 4.36 10.28
C SER A 100 -6.32 5.02 9.90
N LEU A 101 -5.16 4.36 10.12
CA LEU A 101 -3.85 4.88 9.73
C LEU A 101 -3.72 5.04 8.20
N TYR A 102 -4.45 4.26 7.40
CA TYR A 102 -4.46 4.41 5.95
C TYR A 102 -4.98 5.77 5.49
N ASN A 103 -5.76 6.49 6.32
CA ASN A 103 -6.17 7.87 6.04
C ASN A 103 -4.98 8.86 6.01
N LYS A 104 -3.81 8.47 6.51
CA LYS A 104 -2.60 9.32 6.48
C LYS A 104 -1.88 9.28 5.13
N ILE A 105 -2.16 8.29 4.28
CA ILE A 105 -1.44 8.05 3.02
C ILE A 105 -2.34 8.21 1.80
N ASP A 106 -1.76 8.63 0.68
CA ASP A 106 -2.45 8.84 -0.60
C ASP A 106 -2.24 7.69 -1.57
N LEU A 107 -1.10 7.00 -1.47
CA LEU A 107 -0.72 5.86 -2.29
C LEU A 107 0.09 4.87 -1.46
N SER A 108 -0.33 3.63 -1.45
CA SER A 108 0.43 2.53 -0.85
C SER A 108 1.52 2.06 -1.82
N LEU A 109 2.77 2.04 -1.35
CA LEU A 109 3.91 1.52 -2.09
C LEU A 109 4.18 0.09 -1.63
N ASP A 110 3.94 -0.85 -2.52
CA ASP A 110 4.17 -2.26 -2.23
C ASP A 110 5.65 -2.64 -2.31
N THR A 111 6.05 -3.59 -1.49
CA THR A 111 7.42 -4.13 -1.49
C THR A 111 7.61 -5.12 -2.64
N PHE A 112 8.84 -5.27 -3.09
CA PHE A 112 9.23 -6.27 -4.08
C PHE A 112 10.62 -6.84 -3.79
N PRO A 113 10.91 -8.09 -4.17
CA PRO A 113 10.10 -9.01 -4.97
C PRO A 113 8.95 -9.69 -4.20
N TYR A 114 8.84 -9.49 -2.88
CA TYR A 114 7.80 -10.09 -2.04
C TYR A 114 6.77 -9.02 -1.61
N PRO A 115 5.60 -8.98 -2.27
CA PRO A 115 4.59 -7.95 -2.04
C PRO A 115 3.80 -8.14 -0.74
N GLY A 116 2.98 -7.16 -0.41
CA GLY A 116 1.91 -7.29 0.56
C GLY A 116 0.80 -8.22 0.07
N VAL A 117 0.09 -8.81 1.02
CA VAL A 117 -1.18 -9.51 0.80
C VAL A 117 -2.24 -8.83 1.68
N THR A 118 -2.26 -9.14 2.97
CA THR A 118 -3.17 -8.53 3.95
C THR A 118 -3.13 -7.01 3.89
N THR A 119 -1.96 -6.41 3.93
CA THR A 119 -1.78 -4.96 3.87
C THR A 119 -2.26 -4.33 2.57
N SER A 120 -2.20 -5.06 1.46
CA SER A 120 -2.74 -4.59 0.18
C SER A 120 -4.27 -4.67 0.14
N PHE A 121 -4.87 -5.71 0.71
CA PHE A 121 -6.31 -5.79 0.92
C PHE A 121 -6.82 -4.67 1.84
N GLU A 122 -6.15 -4.44 2.97
CA GLU A 122 -6.48 -3.37 3.91
C GLU A 122 -6.39 -1.99 3.24
N SER A 123 -5.34 -1.77 2.43
CA SER A 123 -5.15 -0.52 1.71
C SER A 123 -6.33 -0.20 0.78
N VAL A 124 -6.72 -1.15 -0.09
CA VAL A 124 -7.83 -0.92 -1.02
C VAL A 124 -9.18 -0.83 -0.30
N LEU A 125 -9.35 -1.58 0.80
CA LEU A 125 -10.51 -1.49 1.69
C LEU A 125 -10.64 -0.09 2.32
N MET A 126 -9.51 0.53 2.63
CA MET A 126 -9.45 1.91 3.13
C MET A 126 -9.37 2.97 2.02
N GLY A 127 -9.63 2.57 0.77
CA GLY A 127 -9.70 3.48 -0.37
C GLY A 127 -8.36 4.02 -0.83
N VAL A 128 -7.26 3.40 -0.42
CA VAL A 128 -5.90 3.77 -0.82
C VAL A 128 -5.42 2.80 -1.90
N PRO A 129 -5.11 3.29 -3.12
CA PRO A 129 -4.58 2.43 -4.17
C PRO A 129 -3.21 1.85 -3.80
N VAL A 130 -2.90 0.68 -4.36
CA VAL A 130 -1.62 -0.02 -4.12
C VAL A 130 -0.84 -0.05 -5.42
N LEU A 131 0.32 0.62 -5.44
CA LEU A 131 1.28 0.47 -6.52
C LEU A 131 2.16 -0.73 -6.24
N THR A 132 2.10 -1.73 -7.10
CA THR A 132 2.85 -2.99 -6.97
C THR A 132 3.73 -3.25 -8.19
N MET A 133 4.73 -4.11 -8.03
CA MET A 133 5.55 -4.57 -9.15
C MET A 133 5.12 -5.97 -9.58
N LYS A 134 5.01 -6.19 -10.89
CA LYS A 134 4.74 -7.51 -11.47
C LYS A 134 5.87 -8.47 -11.11
N GLY A 135 5.53 -9.60 -10.52
CA GLY A 135 6.46 -10.63 -10.12
C GLY A 135 6.54 -11.83 -11.07
N HIS A 136 7.41 -12.79 -10.74
CA HIS A 136 7.72 -13.96 -11.58
C HIS A 136 7.05 -15.25 -11.11
N ASN A 137 6.58 -15.30 -9.86
CA ASN A 137 5.98 -16.49 -9.26
C ASN A 137 4.70 -16.11 -8.47
N LEU A 138 3.98 -17.10 -7.99
CA LEU A 138 2.72 -16.92 -7.28
C LEU A 138 2.84 -15.89 -6.14
N ASN A 139 3.84 -16.06 -5.26
CA ASN A 139 4.01 -15.20 -4.09
C ASN A 139 4.36 -13.75 -4.45
N SER A 140 5.04 -13.52 -5.58
CA SER A 140 5.42 -12.19 -6.04
C SER A 140 4.35 -11.50 -6.91
N ARG A 141 3.20 -12.15 -7.15
CA ARG A 141 2.10 -11.62 -7.99
C ARG A 141 0.83 -11.31 -7.21
N CYS A 142 0.89 -11.31 -5.88
CA CYS A 142 -0.29 -11.03 -5.06
C CYS A 142 -0.87 -9.63 -5.32
N GLY A 143 -0.04 -8.60 -5.33
CA GLY A 143 -0.47 -7.24 -5.63
C GLY A 143 -1.00 -7.09 -7.07
N GLU A 144 -0.38 -7.77 -8.05
CA GLU A 144 -0.89 -7.83 -9.43
C GLU A 144 -2.31 -8.43 -9.47
N SER A 145 -2.53 -9.55 -8.77
CA SER A 145 -3.85 -10.20 -8.70
C SER A 145 -4.91 -9.28 -8.09
N ILE A 146 -4.59 -8.58 -7.00
CA ILE A 146 -5.49 -7.63 -6.37
C ILE A 146 -5.85 -6.51 -7.36
N ASN A 147 -4.87 -5.89 -7.99
CA ASN A 147 -5.10 -4.77 -8.91
C ASN A 147 -5.88 -5.18 -10.16
N ILE A 148 -5.64 -6.38 -10.72
CA ILE A 148 -6.43 -6.89 -11.87
C ILE A 148 -7.89 -7.07 -11.49
N ASN A 149 -8.19 -7.65 -10.32
CA ASN A 149 -9.57 -7.83 -9.86
C ASN A 149 -10.29 -6.49 -9.55
N LEU A 150 -9.52 -5.41 -9.40
CA LEU A 150 -10.04 -4.06 -9.23
C LEU A 150 -9.99 -3.23 -10.52
N GLU A 151 -9.63 -3.82 -11.68
CA GLU A 151 -9.42 -3.12 -12.95
C GLU A 151 -8.49 -1.90 -12.77
N MET A 152 -7.39 -2.14 -12.05
CA MET A 152 -6.40 -1.12 -11.69
C MET A 152 -5.01 -1.48 -12.25
N GLU A 153 -4.94 -1.95 -13.49
CA GLU A 153 -3.70 -2.37 -14.15
C GLU A 153 -2.67 -1.23 -14.23
N ASN A 154 -3.14 0.02 -14.22
CA ASN A 154 -2.27 1.20 -14.18
C ASN A 154 -1.39 1.26 -12.91
N PHE A 155 -1.75 0.53 -11.87
CA PHE A 155 -0.98 0.41 -10.63
C PHE A 155 -0.10 -0.85 -10.57
N ILE A 156 0.10 -1.52 -11.71
CA ILE A 156 1.02 -2.67 -11.85
C ILE A 156 2.24 -2.22 -12.65
N ALA A 157 3.36 -2.10 -11.98
CA ALA A 157 4.62 -1.70 -12.61
C ALA A 157 5.36 -2.91 -13.21
N LYS A 158 6.01 -2.72 -14.36
CA LYS A 158 6.76 -3.74 -15.08
C LYS A 158 8.21 -3.87 -14.60
N ASN A 159 8.77 -2.76 -14.11
CA ASN A 159 10.14 -2.64 -13.62
C ASN A 159 10.27 -1.42 -12.70
N LYS A 160 11.48 -1.17 -12.16
CA LYS A 160 11.75 -0.07 -11.22
C LYS A 160 11.46 1.31 -11.79
N ASP A 161 11.75 1.55 -13.06
CA ASP A 161 11.49 2.85 -13.71
C ASP A 161 10.01 3.08 -13.91
N ASP A 162 9.27 2.08 -14.40
CA ASP A 162 7.81 2.14 -14.53
C ASP A 162 7.12 2.32 -13.16
N TYR A 163 7.69 1.72 -12.10
CA TYR A 163 7.20 1.91 -10.73
C TYR A 163 7.37 3.37 -10.28
N PHE A 164 8.53 3.94 -10.52
CA PHE A 164 8.79 5.35 -10.24
C PHE A 164 7.84 6.26 -11.03
N ASP A 165 7.75 6.06 -12.35
CA ASP A 165 6.94 6.91 -13.23
C ASP A 165 5.44 6.87 -12.85
N LYS A 166 4.91 5.69 -12.51
CA LYS A 166 3.53 5.54 -12.05
C LYS A 166 3.27 6.23 -10.72
N ALA A 167 4.20 6.16 -9.76
CA ALA A 167 4.10 6.86 -8.48
C ALA A 167 4.03 8.38 -8.69
N ILE A 168 4.93 8.94 -9.50
CA ILE A 168 4.98 10.37 -9.80
C ILE A 168 3.76 10.83 -10.61
N SER A 169 3.35 10.05 -11.62
CA SER A 169 2.16 10.33 -12.41
C SER A 169 0.89 10.41 -11.55
N PHE A 170 0.70 9.46 -10.62
CA PHE A 170 -0.44 9.47 -9.71
C PHE A 170 -0.39 10.68 -8.76
N GLN A 171 0.79 11.01 -8.22
CA GLN A 171 0.95 12.20 -7.38
C GLN A 171 0.54 13.48 -8.11
N ASN A 172 0.88 13.62 -9.37
CA ASN A 172 0.66 14.83 -10.16
C ASN A 172 -0.78 14.96 -10.71
N ASN A 173 -1.52 13.85 -10.77
CA ASN A 173 -2.88 13.84 -11.33
C ASN A 173 -3.92 14.08 -10.24
N LEU A 174 -4.36 15.35 -10.11
CA LEU A 174 -5.29 15.79 -9.08
C LEU A 174 -6.74 15.37 -9.33
N ASP A 175 -7.14 15.24 -10.59
CA ASP A 175 -8.52 14.96 -10.97
C ASP A 175 -8.92 13.51 -10.62
N ILE A 176 -7.95 12.59 -10.68
CA ILE A 176 -8.16 11.19 -10.29
C ILE A 176 -8.48 11.06 -8.78
N LYS A 177 -8.02 12.00 -7.94
CA LYS A 177 -8.11 11.86 -6.47
C LYS A 177 -9.45 12.26 -5.87
N LYS A 178 -10.28 13.04 -6.58
CA LYS A 178 -11.61 13.39 -6.11
C LYS A 178 -12.50 12.15 -6.06
N ASN A 179 -12.98 11.81 -4.86
CA ASN A 179 -13.84 10.65 -4.60
C ASN A 179 -13.18 9.27 -4.88
N PHE A 180 -11.88 9.24 -5.24
CA PHE A 180 -11.20 7.98 -5.57
C PHE A 180 -11.29 6.97 -4.43
N GLY A 181 -11.07 7.41 -3.19
CA GLY A 181 -11.05 6.52 -2.03
C GLY A 181 -12.39 5.80 -1.79
N ASN A 182 -13.51 6.53 -1.79
CA ASN A 182 -14.83 5.91 -1.63
C ASN A 182 -15.19 5.01 -2.82
N ASN A 183 -14.87 5.43 -4.04
CA ASN A 183 -15.10 4.62 -5.24
C ASN A 183 -14.26 3.34 -5.20
N LEU A 184 -13.00 3.42 -4.79
CA LEU A 184 -12.13 2.26 -4.66
C LEU A 184 -12.63 1.28 -3.60
N ARG A 185 -13.04 1.77 -2.40
CA ARG A 185 -13.65 0.92 -1.38
C ARG A 185 -14.88 0.21 -1.90
N ASN A 186 -15.81 0.93 -2.52
CA ASN A 186 -17.04 0.34 -3.07
C ASN A 186 -16.72 -0.71 -4.12
N LYS A 187 -15.77 -0.42 -5.02
CA LYS A 187 -15.31 -1.37 -6.03
C LYS A 187 -14.68 -2.61 -5.40
N ALA A 188 -13.85 -2.43 -4.36
CA ALA A 188 -13.24 -3.54 -3.64
C ALA A 188 -14.30 -4.44 -3.02
N LEU A 189 -15.25 -3.88 -2.26
CA LEU A 189 -16.30 -4.62 -1.58
C LEU A 189 -17.26 -5.36 -2.54
N SER A 190 -17.45 -4.83 -3.76
CA SER A 190 -18.25 -5.49 -4.79
C SER A 190 -17.46 -6.47 -5.65
N SER A 191 -16.16 -6.59 -5.45
CA SER A 191 -15.29 -7.48 -6.20
C SER A 191 -15.20 -8.88 -5.57
N PRO A 192 -14.78 -9.90 -6.32
CA PRO A 192 -14.52 -11.23 -5.78
C PRO A 192 -13.47 -11.27 -4.66
N LEU A 193 -12.67 -10.21 -4.50
CA LEU A 193 -11.63 -10.12 -3.46
C LEU A 193 -12.19 -10.19 -2.03
N PHE A 194 -13.44 -9.78 -1.83
CA PHE A 194 -14.08 -9.73 -0.52
C PHE A 194 -15.34 -10.60 -0.44
N ASP A 195 -15.64 -11.34 -1.50
CA ASP A 195 -16.76 -12.28 -1.57
C ASP A 195 -16.37 -13.64 -0.96
N THR A 196 -16.39 -13.70 0.36
CA THR A 196 -16.04 -14.91 1.10
C THR A 196 -17.07 -16.02 0.97
N GLU A 197 -18.34 -15.70 0.69
CA GLU A 197 -19.42 -16.69 0.53
C GLU A 197 -19.24 -17.49 -0.76
N ASN A 198 -19.11 -16.80 -1.89
CA ASN A 198 -18.86 -17.46 -3.18
C ASN A 198 -17.50 -18.17 -3.20
N PHE A 199 -16.46 -17.56 -2.61
CA PHE A 199 -15.17 -18.25 -2.48
C PHE A 199 -15.30 -19.58 -1.72
N THR A 200 -16.02 -19.57 -0.60
CA THR A 200 -16.24 -20.79 0.21
C THR A 200 -17.00 -21.85 -0.56
N LYS A 201 -18.04 -21.44 -1.29
CA LYS A 201 -18.84 -22.35 -2.13
C LYS A 201 -17.98 -23.00 -3.22
N ASP A 202 -17.28 -22.20 -4.02
CA ASP A 202 -16.41 -22.68 -5.10
C ASP A 202 -15.30 -23.61 -4.54
N PHE A 203 -14.72 -23.25 -3.40
CA PHE A 203 -13.70 -24.08 -2.76
C PHE A 203 -14.24 -25.42 -2.29
N THR A 204 -15.46 -25.43 -1.74
CA THR A 204 -16.10 -26.66 -1.25
C THR A 204 -16.51 -27.59 -2.39
N GLU A 205 -16.87 -27.04 -3.56
CA GLU A 205 -17.24 -27.82 -4.76
C GLU A 205 -16.03 -28.53 -5.41
N ILE A 206 -14.81 -28.10 -5.10
CA ILE A 206 -13.55 -28.69 -5.62
C ILE A 206 -13.05 -29.84 -4.74
N LEU A 207 -13.45 -29.88 -3.46
CA LEU A 207 -13.06 -30.91 -2.50
C LEU A 207 -13.93 -32.17 -2.61
#